data_d51e89810b9d4b2ba69e5eddac751624
#
_entry.id   d51e89810b9d4b2ba69e5eddac751624
#
_cell.length_a   1.000
_cell.length_b   1.000
_cell.length_c   1.000
_cell.angle_alpha   90.00
_cell.angle_beta   90.00
_cell.angle_gamma   90.00
#
_symmetry.space_group_name_H-M   'P 1'
#
loop_
_entity.id
_entity.type
_entity.pdbx_description
1 polymer ?
#
loop_
_entity_poly.entity_id
_entity_poly.type
_entity_poly.pdbx_seq_one_letter_code
_entity_poly.pdbx_strand_id
1 'polypeptide(L)'
;GALWIVDAAQSIHAQTISNLYLALENDLEIIPVLNKVDLPSANPEEVSDDIIDLLGCKLEDIIHASGKTGFGVENILAAIIDKIPAPKGNSEEPLQALIFDSHYNPFRGIEVIFRVLNGEIKKGQKIKFMATGNEYYADEIGTLKLNQVPKQVISAGDVGYLISGIKEAKEVK
;
A
#
# COMPACT_ATOMS: atom_id res chain seq x y z
N GLY A 1 3.19 -4.53 5.59
CA GLY A 1 4.53 -4.99 5.21
C GLY A 1 5.14 -4.17 4.09
N ALA A 2 6.41 -4.37 3.85
CA ALA A 2 7.19 -3.67 2.84
C ALA A 2 8.08 -4.63 2.04
N LEU A 3 8.15 -4.43 0.73
CA LEU A 3 9.22 -5.02 -0.09
C LEU A 3 10.41 -4.06 -0.09
N TRP A 4 11.54 -4.50 0.46
CA TRP A 4 12.77 -3.74 0.42
C TRP A 4 13.62 -4.19 -0.78
N ILE A 5 13.52 -3.41 -1.87
CA ILE A 5 14.12 -3.77 -3.16
C ILE A 5 15.51 -3.14 -3.26
N VAL A 6 16.51 -3.99 -3.40
CA VAL A 6 17.93 -3.62 -3.55
C VAL A 6 18.41 -3.97 -4.96
N ASP A 7 19.25 -3.14 -5.54
CA ASP A 7 19.84 -3.33 -6.88
C ASP A 7 21.08 -4.21 -6.80
N ALA A 8 21.08 -5.37 -7.44
CA ALA A 8 22.21 -6.30 -7.44
C ALA A 8 23.46 -5.79 -8.17
N ALA A 9 23.33 -4.73 -8.99
CA ALA A 9 24.44 -4.16 -9.74
C ALA A 9 25.05 -2.91 -9.10
N GLN A 10 24.51 -2.48 -7.94
CA GLN A 10 24.94 -1.27 -7.25
C GLN A 10 24.99 -1.52 -5.74
N SER A 11 25.93 -0.85 -5.06
CA SER A 11 25.95 -0.85 -3.58
C SER A 11 24.67 -0.24 -3.02
N ILE A 12 24.30 -0.60 -1.78
CA ILE A 12 23.11 -0.09 -1.13
C ILE A 12 23.21 1.42 -0.91
N HIS A 13 22.36 2.17 -1.57
CA HIS A 13 22.37 3.65 -1.49
C HIS A 13 21.74 4.15 -0.18
N ALA A 14 22.17 5.33 0.27
CA ALA A 14 21.66 5.97 1.49
C ALA A 14 20.13 6.09 1.51
N GLN A 15 19.49 6.36 0.37
CA GLN A 15 18.03 6.42 0.26
C GLN A 15 17.38 5.06 0.51
N THR A 16 17.98 3.97 0.05
CA THR A 16 17.50 2.60 0.26
C THR A 16 17.58 2.25 1.74
N ILE A 17 18.64 2.67 2.44
CA ILE A 17 18.82 2.51 3.87
C ILE A 17 17.79 3.35 4.65
N SER A 18 17.59 4.61 4.26
CA SER A 18 16.59 5.49 4.91
C SER A 18 15.17 4.92 4.82
N ASN A 19 14.81 4.35 3.67
CA ASN A 19 13.51 3.70 3.49
C ASN A 19 13.38 2.44 4.34
N LEU A 20 14.48 1.69 4.55
CA LEU A 20 14.51 0.55 5.46
C LEU A 20 14.19 0.98 6.90
N TYR A 21 14.87 2.02 7.40
CA TYR A 21 14.61 2.53 8.74
C TYR A 21 13.17 3.02 8.92
N LEU A 22 12.61 3.71 7.91
CA LEU A 22 11.19 4.11 7.93
C LEU A 22 10.25 2.90 8.04
N ALA A 23 10.56 1.81 7.35
CA ALA A 23 9.77 0.59 7.45
C ALA A 23 9.88 -0.05 8.84
N LEU A 24 11.08 -0.09 9.43
CA LEU A 24 11.32 -0.60 10.78
C LEU A 24 10.65 0.25 11.85
N GLU A 25 10.70 1.58 11.76
CA GLU A 25 10.03 2.51 12.68
C GLU A 25 8.51 2.35 12.69
N ASN A 26 7.94 1.89 11.58
CA ASN A 26 6.50 1.61 11.45
C ASN A 26 6.14 0.14 11.75
N ASP A 27 7.06 -0.66 12.30
CA ASP A 27 6.85 -2.07 12.65
C ASP A 27 6.30 -2.89 11.47
N LEU A 28 6.85 -2.65 10.28
CA LEU A 28 6.44 -3.36 9.07
C LEU A 28 7.23 -4.67 8.92
N GLU A 29 6.54 -5.73 8.53
CA GLU A 29 7.19 -6.94 8.02
C GLU A 29 7.96 -6.62 6.75
N ILE A 30 9.26 -6.92 6.71
CA ILE A 30 10.15 -6.58 5.60
C ILE A 30 10.54 -7.83 4.83
N ILE A 31 10.30 -7.81 3.53
CA ILE A 31 10.73 -8.85 2.59
C ILE A 31 11.87 -8.29 1.75
N PRO A 32 13.13 -8.72 1.96
CA PRO A 32 14.26 -8.29 1.15
C PRO A 32 14.22 -8.92 -0.24
N VAL A 33 14.36 -8.08 -1.26
CA VAL A 33 14.37 -8.49 -2.66
C VAL A 33 15.61 -7.93 -3.35
N LEU A 34 16.46 -8.82 -3.86
CA LEU A 34 17.62 -8.48 -4.67
C LEU A 34 17.22 -8.47 -6.14
N ASN A 35 17.05 -7.29 -6.70
CA ASN A 35 16.57 -7.08 -8.06
C ASN A 35 17.71 -6.86 -9.05
N LYS A 36 17.41 -7.06 -10.34
CA LYS A 36 18.32 -6.92 -11.48
C LYS A 36 19.45 -7.95 -11.52
N VAL A 37 19.21 -9.15 -10.98
CA VAL A 37 20.21 -10.24 -11.01
C VAL A 37 20.54 -10.73 -12.43
N ASP A 38 19.78 -10.31 -13.44
CA ASP A 38 20.02 -10.59 -14.87
C ASP A 38 21.12 -9.73 -15.49
N LEU A 39 21.59 -8.69 -14.82
CA LEU A 39 22.62 -7.81 -15.37
C LEU A 39 24.01 -8.46 -15.29
N PRO A 40 24.87 -8.30 -16.33
CA PRO A 40 26.26 -8.79 -16.29
C PRO A 40 27.12 -8.15 -15.17
N SER A 41 26.74 -6.96 -14.72
CA SER A 41 27.40 -6.24 -13.62
C SER A 41 26.83 -6.56 -12.25
N ALA A 42 25.83 -7.45 -12.16
CA ALA A 42 25.27 -7.83 -10.88
C ALA A 42 26.27 -8.64 -10.05
N ASN A 43 26.38 -8.32 -8.76
CA ASN A 43 27.14 -9.09 -7.79
C ASN A 43 26.21 -9.53 -6.64
N PRO A 44 25.38 -10.57 -6.88
CA PRO A 44 24.38 -11.00 -5.90
C PRO A 44 24.98 -11.45 -4.56
N GLU A 45 26.18 -12.03 -4.56
CA GLU A 45 26.81 -12.53 -3.33
C GLU A 45 27.16 -11.36 -2.39
N GLU A 46 27.93 -10.39 -2.88
CA GLU A 46 28.35 -9.22 -2.09
C GLU A 46 27.15 -8.40 -1.59
N VAL A 47 26.17 -8.13 -2.45
CA VAL A 47 25.00 -7.33 -2.06
C VAL A 47 24.09 -8.10 -1.11
N SER A 48 24.04 -9.44 -1.19
CA SER A 48 23.32 -10.25 -0.21
C SER A 48 23.97 -10.18 1.17
N ASP A 49 25.30 -10.18 1.24
CA ASP A 49 26.03 -10.02 2.52
C ASP A 49 25.73 -8.64 3.15
N ASP A 50 25.71 -7.57 2.35
CA ASP A 50 25.31 -6.23 2.80
C ASP A 50 23.86 -6.21 3.35
N ILE A 51 22.93 -6.91 2.69
CA ILE A 51 21.55 -7.04 3.14
C ILE A 51 21.47 -7.78 4.48
N ILE A 52 22.22 -8.87 4.64
CA ILE A 52 22.28 -9.66 5.86
C ILE A 52 22.83 -8.81 7.02
N ASP A 53 23.90 -8.06 6.78
CA ASP A 53 24.50 -7.19 7.79
C ASP A 53 23.55 -6.08 8.25
N LEU A 54 22.72 -5.54 7.36
CA LEU A 54 21.78 -4.47 7.70
C LEU A 54 20.49 -4.97 8.38
N LEU A 55 19.94 -6.10 7.92
CA LEU A 55 18.65 -6.64 8.41
C LEU A 55 18.79 -7.71 9.47
N GLY A 56 19.95 -8.39 9.57
CA GLY A 56 20.10 -9.57 10.40
C GLY A 56 19.29 -10.79 9.90
N CYS A 57 18.87 -10.78 8.64
CA CYS A 57 18.12 -11.89 8.03
C CYS A 57 19.06 -13.01 7.56
N LYS A 58 18.51 -14.15 7.15
CA LYS A 58 19.30 -15.22 6.55
C LYS A 58 19.37 -15.06 5.04
N LEU A 59 20.36 -15.65 4.41
CA LEU A 59 20.49 -15.66 2.94
C LEU A 59 19.25 -16.24 2.25
N GLU A 60 18.62 -17.25 2.83
CA GLU A 60 17.40 -17.91 2.32
C GLU A 60 16.17 -17.01 2.34
N ASP A 61 16.17 -15.91 3.11
CA ASP A 61 15.09 -14.95 3.17
C ASP A 61 15.15 -13.92 2.03
N ILE A 62 16.31 -13.79 1.37
CA ILE A 62 16.53 -12.83 0.29
C ILE A 62 16.01 -13.40 -1.03
N ILE A 63 15.02 -12.75 -1.62
CA ILE A 63 14.44 -13.19 -2.89
C ILE A 63 15.21 -12.56 -4.04
N HIS A 64 15.86 -13.38 -4.85
CA HIS A 64 16.53 -12.95 -6.07
C HIS A 64 15.51 -12.76 -7.19
N ALA A 65 15.54 -11.62 -7.87
CA ALA A 65 14.54 -11.28 -8.88
C ALA A 65 15.11 -10.44 -10.03
N SER A 66 14.36 -10.40 -11.10
CA SER A 66 14.53 -9.47 -12.21
C SER A 66 13.18 -8.97 -12.69
N GLY A 67 12.87 -7.73 -12.42
CA GLY A 67 11.66 -7.09 -12.93
C GLY A 67 11.61 -7.00 -14.46
N LYS A 68 12.77 -7.09 -15.13
CA LYS A 68 12.88 -7.07 -16.59
C LYS A 68 12.50 -8.42 -17.21
N THR A 69 12.98 -9.51 -16.64
CA THR A 69 12.79 -10.85 -17.20
C THR A 69 11.60 -11.60 -16.60
N GLY A 70 11.10 -11.14 -15.45
CA GLY A 70 10.08 -11.81 -14.64
C GLY A 70 10.64 -12.88 -13.70
N PHE A 71 11.96 -13.13 -13.71
CA PHE A 71 12.59 -14.10 -12.81
C PHE A 71 12.33 -13.73 -11.34
N GLY A 72 11.91 -14.70 -10.53
CA GLY A 72 11.68 -14.55 -9.09
C GLY A 72 10.43 -13.76 -8.70
N VAL A 73 9.65 -13.21 -9.65
CA VAL A 73 8.45 -12.42 -9.35
C VAL A 73 7.38 -13.26 -8.66
N GLU A 74 7.20 -14.51 -9.06
CA GLU A 74 6.25 -15.43 -8.42
C GLU A 74 6.63 -15.68 -6.95
N ASN A 75 7.93 -15.80 -6.64
CA ASN A 75 8.42 -15.97 -5.28
C ASN A 75 8.14 -14.73 -4.42
N ILE A 76 8.26 -13.53 -4.99
CA ILE A 76 7.90 -12.28 -4.30
C ILE A 76 6.40 -12.27 -3.97
N LEU A 77 5.54 -12.61 -4.93
CA LEU A 77 4.09 -12.66 -4.70
C LEU A 77 3.71 -13.71 -3.66
N ALA A 78 4.34 -14.88 -3.70
CA ALA A 78 4.15 -15.93 -2.69
C ALA A 78 4.58 -15.45 -1.29
N ALA A 79 5.75 -14.81 -1.18
CA ALA A 79 6.25 -14.27 0.09
C ALA A 79 5.34 -13.16 0.65
N ILE A 80 4.74 -12.31 -0.19
CA ILE A 80 3.76 -11.32 0.24
C ILE A 80 2.55 -11.99 0.89
N ILE A 81 2.01 -13.05 0.26
CA ILE A 81 0.84 -13.76 0.77
C ILE A 81 1.15 -14.49 2.07
N ASP A 82 2.34 -15.07 2.18
CA ASP A 82 2.77 -15.89 3.32
C ASP A 82 3.20 -15.04 4.54
N LYS A 83 4.02 -14.01 4.31
CA LYS A 83 4.69 -13.26 5.38
C LYS A 83 3.95 -11.98 5.79
N ILE A 84 3.26 -11.29 4.87
CA ILE A 84 2.60 -10.03 5.20
C ILE A 84 1.22 -10.30 5.82
N PRO A 85 0.99 -9.86 7.07
CA PRO A 85 -0.30 -10.08 7.73
C PRO A 85 -1.42 -9.34 6.99
N ALA A 86 -2.58 -9.98 6.93
CA ALA A 86 -3.80 -9.36 6.40
C ALA A 86 -4.15 -8.08 7.18
N PRO A 87 -4.86 -7.12 6.56
CA PRO A 87 -5.34 -5.93 7.26
C PRO A 87 -6.17 -6.32 8.49
N LYS A 88 -5.90 -5.67 9.62
CA LYS A 88 -6.72 -5.81 10.84
C LYS A 88 -7.98 -4.96 10.67
N GLY A 89 -9.11 -5.44 11.18
CA GLY A 89 -10.37 -4.71 11.16
C GLY A 89 -11.56 -5.66 11.34
N ASN A 90 -12.67 -5.12 11.80
CA ASN A 90 -13.93 -5.87 11.98
C ASN A 90 -15.06 -5.17 11.21
N SER A 91 -15.66 -5.87 10.26
CA SER A 91 -16.74 -5.33 9.42
C SER A 91 -18.06 -5.13 10.18
N GLU A 92 -18.20 -5.73 11.37
CA GLU A 92 -19.41 -5.59 12.21
C GLU A 92 -19.37 -4.35 13.12
N GLU A 93 -18.21 -3.71 13.25
CA GLU A 93 -18.05 -2.50 14.03
C GLU A 93 -18.55 -1.25 13.28
N PRO A 94 -18.75 -0.12 13.98
CA PRO A 94 -19.05 1.15 13.33
C PRO A 94 -18.00 1.54 12.31
N LEU A 95 -18.42 2.17 11.21
CA LEU A 95 -17.52 2.63 10.15
C LEU A 95 -16.45 3.56 10.69
N GLN A 96 -15.21 3.17 10.48
CA GLN A 96 -14.02 3.99 10.66
C GLN A 96 -13.16 3.92 9.40
N ALA A 97 -12.92 5.04 8.77
CA ALA A 97 -12.12 5.12 7.56
C ALA A 97 -11.08 6.23 7.67
N LEU A 98 -9.89 5.96 7.16
CA LEU A 98 -8.81 6.94 7.06
C LEU A 98 -8.76 7.47 5.63
N ILE A 99 -8.92 8.79 5.51
CA ILE A 99 -8.71 9.49 4.24
C ILE A 99 -7.21 9.80 4.15
N PHE A 100 -6.59 9.46 3.03
CA PHE A 100 -5.16 9.70 2.82
C PHE A 100 -4.88 10.43 1.51
N ASP A 101 -5.87 10.60 0.63
CA ASP A 101 -5.75 11.41 -0.58
C ASP A 101 -7.11 11.94 -1.03
N SER A 102 -7.08 13.02 -1.82
CA SER A 102 -8.26 13.55 -2.48
C SER A 102 -7.90 14.34 -3.73
N HIS A 103 -8.70 14.21 -4.79
CA HIS A 103 -8.51 15.01 -6.01
C HIS A 103 -9.81 15.66 -6.45
N TYR A 104 -9.65 16.82 -7.07
CA TYR A 104 -10.78 17.55 -7.62
C TYR A 104 -11.07 17.08 -9.06
N ASN A 105 -12.30 16.67 -9.27
CA ASN A 105 -12.83 16.37 -10.60
C ASN A 105 -13.86 17.44 -10.96
N PRO A 106 -13.70 18.18 -12.08
CA PRO A 106 -14.62 19.27 -12.46
C PRO A 106 -16.08 18.85 -12.63
N PHE A 107 -16.32 17.58 -12.94
CA PHE A 107 -17.66 17.06 -13.21
C PHE A 107 -18.31 16.35 -12.02
N ARG A 108 -17.50 15.83 -11.10
CA ARG A 108 -17.95 14.95 -10.00
C ARG A 108 -17.68 15.53 -8.61
N GLY A 109 -16.94 16.64 -8.52
CA GLY A 109 -16.53 17.25 -7.27
C GLY A 109 -15.26 16.62 -6.70
N ILE A 110 -15.11 16.60 -5.39
CA ILE A 110 -13.98 15.99 -4.72
C ILE A 110 -14.16 14.46 -4.69
N GLU A 111 -13.19 13.77 -5.24
CA GLU A 111 -13.03 12.32 -5.13
C GLU A 111 -12.07 12.02 -3.97
N VAL A 112 -12.57 11.36 -2.96
CA VAL A 112 -11.83 11.04 -1.73
C VAL A 112 -11.29 9.63 -1.81
N ILE A 113 -10.01 9.44 -1.55
CA ILE A 113 -9.39 8.11 -1.45
C ILE A 113 -9.24 7.76 0.03
N PHE A 114 -9.73 6.60 0.41
CA PHE A 114 -9.78 6.19 1.80
C PHE A 114 -9.51 4.70 1.97
N ARG A 115 -9.10 4.34 3.19
CA ARG A 115 -9.01 2.95 3.65
C ARG A 115 -10.03 2.72 4.78
N VAL A 116 -10.82 1.68 4.69
CA VAL A 116 -11.70 1.27 5.78
C VAL A 116 -10.89 0.53 6.83
N LEU A 117 -10.90 1.03 8.05
CA LEU A 117 -10.25 0.42 9.22
C LEU A 117 -11.19 -0.56 9.92
N ASN A 118 -12.44 -0.13 10.18
CA ASN A 118 -13.50 -0.94 10.76
C ASN A 118 -14.83 -0.65 10.09
N GLY A 119 -15.77 -1.59 10.23
CA GLY A 119 -17.09 -1.47 9.65
C GLY A 119 -17.12 -1.62 8.14
N GLU A 120 -18.17 -1.09 7.56
CA GLU A 120 -18.37 -1.06 6.11
C GLU A 120 -19.02 0.24 5.68
N ILE A 121 -18.75 0.69 4.47
CA ILE A 121 -19.43 1.81 3.82
C ILE A 121 -20.29 1.29 2.67
N LYS A 122 -21.54 1.74 2.62
CA LYS A 122 -22.50 1.38 1.56
C LYS A 122 -22.80 2.59 0.68
N LYS A 123 -23.02 2.33 -0.60
CA LYS A 123 -23.52 3.37 -1.49
C LYS A 123 -24.84 3.94 -0.97
N GLY A 124 -24.97 5.27 -0.94
CA GLY A 124 -26.12 6.00 -0.41
C GLY A 124 -26.14 6.15 1.13
N GLN A 125 -25.16 5.59 1.84
CA GLN A 125 -25.07 5.73 3.30
C GLN A 125 -24.67 7.15 3.68
N LYS A 126 -25.24 7.67 4.79
CA LYS A 126 -24.81 8.93 5.39
C LYS A 126 -23.52 8.71 6.17
N ILE A 127 -22.54 9.54 5.92
CA ILE A 127 -21.21 9.50 6.53
C ILE A 127 -20.88 10.85 7.16
N LYS A 128 -20.04 10.86 8.18
CA LYS A 128 -19.57 12.05 8.87
C LYS A 128 -18.06 12.17 8.77
N PHE A 129 -17.58 13.31 8.32
CA PHE A 129 -16.16 13.66 8.35
C PHE A 129 -15.80 14.15 9.75
N MET A 130 -14.95 13.43 10.45
CA MET A 130 -14.69 13.67 11.87
C MET A 130 -13.99 15.02 12.13
N ALA A 131 -13.08 15.42 11.23
CA ALA A 131 -12.31 16.67 11.38
C ALA A 131 -13.18 17.92 11.21
N THR A 132 -14.12 17.90 10.26
CA THR A 132 -14.98 19.07 9.96
C THR A 132 -16.35 18.98 10.63
N GLY A 133 -16.77 17.80 11.05
CA GLY A 133 -18.11 17.52 11.57
C GLY A 133 -19.21 17.48 10.51
N ASN A 134 -18.87 17.71 9.25
CA ASN A 134 -19.82 17.74 8.14
C ASN A 134 -20.32 16.35 7.80
N GLU A 135 -21.56 16.27 7.34
CA GLU A 135 -22.21 15.03 6.96
C GLU A 135 -22.58 15.05 5.48
N TYR A 136 -22.32 13.96 4.78
CA TYR A 136 -22.58 13.78 3.36
C TYR A 136 -23.15 12.38 3.08
N TYR A 137 -23.74 12.21 1.91
CA TYR A 137 -24.10 10.89 1.43
C TYR A 137 -23.00 10.32 0.53
N ALA A 138 -22.76 9.03 0.63
CA ALA A 138 -21.83 8.31 -0.23
C ALA A 138 -22.51 8.01 -1.58
N ASP A 139 -22.60 9.02 -2.46
CA ASP A 139 -23.35 8.92 -3.72
C ASP A 139 -22.78 7.81 -4.61
N GLU A 140 -21.46 7.71 -4.65
CA GLU A 140 -20.76 6.61 -5.31
C GLU A 140 -19.55 6.19 -4.48
N ILE A 141 -19.35 4.89 -4.39
CA ILE A 141 -18.15 4.27 -3.81
C ILE A 141 -17.63 3.18 -4.74
N GLY A 142 -16.35 2.89 -4.66
CA GLY A 142 -15.75 1.83 -5.46
C GLY A 142 -14.30 1.59 -5.11
N THR A 143 -13.69 0.66 -5.80
CA THR A 143 -12.26 0.33 -5.68
C THR A 143 -11.48 0.87 -6.86
N LEU A 144 -10.20 1.15 -6.63
CA LEU A 144 -9.26 1.58 -7.66
C LEU A 144 -8.50 0.35 -8.18
N LYS A 145 -8.65 0.12 -9.48
CA LYS A 145 -7.78 -0.77 -10.26
C LYS A 145 -7.06 0.11 -11.28
N LEU A 146 -6.85 -0.36 -12.51
CA LEU A 146 -6.44 0.54 -13.60
C LEU A 146 -7.46 1.66 -13.83
N ASN A 147 -8.74 1.34 -13.62
CA ASN A 147 -9.86 2.29 -13.64
C ASN A 147 -10.66 2.19 -12.34
N GLN A 148 -11.50 3.18 -12.09
CA GLN A 148 -12.48 3.14 -11.00
C GLN A 148 -13.50 2.03 -11.27
N VAL A 149 -13.73 1.18 -10.26
CA VAL A 149 -14.72 0.09 -10.32
C VAL A 149 -15.76 0.35 -9.23
N PRO A 150 -16.97 0.83 -9.60
CA PRO A 150 -18.04 1.08 -8.62
C PRO A 150 -18.40 -0.20 -7.86
N LYS A 151 -18.69 -0.02 -6.56
CA LYS A 151 -19.11 -1.07 -5.63
C LYS A 151 -20.36 -0.64 -4.89
N GLN A 152 -21.09 -1.62 -4.35
CA GLN A 152 -22.22 -1.35 -3.45
C GLN A 152 -21.78 -1.25 -2.00
N VAL A 153 -20.72 -1.97 -1.64
CA VAL A 153 -20.15 -2.04 -0.28
C VAL A 153 -18.63 -2.10 -0.39
N ILE A 154 -17.94 -1.44 0.55
CA ILE A 154 -16.50 -1.54 0.80
C ILE A 154 -16.34 -1.83 2.29
N SER A 155 -15.59 -2.87 2.64
CA SER A 155 -15.47 -3.40 3.99
C SER A 155 -14.11 -3.14 4.62
N ALA A 156 -13.98 -3.42 5.91
CA ALA A 156 -12.75 -3.30 6.67
C ALA A 156 -11.56 -3.96 5.96
N GLY A 157 -10.44 -3.24 5.84
CA GLY A 157 -9.23 -3.64 5.13
C GLY A 157 -9.14 -3.16 3.69
N ASP A 158 -10.27 -2.84 3.05
CA ASP A 158 -10.29 -2.36 1.67
C ASP A 158 -9.85 -0.91 1.54
N VAL A 159 -9.25 -0.60 0.39
CA VAL A 159 -8.99 0.76 -0.09
C VAL A 159 -9.99 1.08 -1.20
N GLY A 160 -10.60 2.25 -1.12
CA GLY A 160 -11.60 2.67 -2.08
C GLY A 160 -11.61 4.16 -2.35
N TYR A 161 -12.49 4.54 -3.26
CA TYR A 161 -12.83 5.94 -3.53
C TYR A 161 -14.28 6.23 -3.13
N LEU A 162 -14.52 7.50 -2.81
CA LEU A 162 -15.83 8.05 -2.47
C LEU A 162 -16.09 9.31 -3.28
N ILE A 163 -17.30 9.44 -3.78
CA ILE A 163 -17.84 10.67 -4.36
C ILE A 163 -19.12 11.02 -3.62
N SER A 164 -19.18 12.25 -3.12
CA SER A 164 -20.26 12.72 -2.25
C SER A 164 -20.71 14.16 -2.56
N GLY A 165 -20.44 14.63 -3.78
CA GLY A 165 -20.82 15.98 -4.20
C GLY A 165 -20.11 17.13 -3.48
N ILE A 166 -19.04 16.85 -2.73
CA ILE A 166 -18.22 17.85 -2.05
C ILE A 166 -17.52 18.72 -3.09
N LYS A 167 -17.59 20.03 -2.93
CA LYS A 167 -17.03 20.98 -3.90
C LYS A 167 -15.71 21.59 -3.47
N GLU A 168 -15.44 21.67 -2.18
CA GLU A 168 -14.26 22.32 -1.63
C GLU A 168 -13.38 21.33 -0.86
N ALA A 169 -12.08 21.26 -1.21
CA ALA A 169 -11.13 20.33 -0.60
C ALA A 169 -10.97 20.52 0.93
N LYS A 170 -11.21 21.74 1.44
CA LYS A 170 -11.17 22.02 2.89
C LYS A 170 -12.26 21.30 3.69
N GLU A 171 -13.30 20.80 3.02
CA GLU A 171 -14.40 20.08 3.68
C GLU A 171 -14.06 18.61 3.94
N VAL A 172 -12.95 18.12 3.36
CA VAL A 172 -12.48 16.72 3.40
C VAL A 172 -11.32 16.53 4.39
N LYS A 173 -10.76 17.60 4.93
CA LYS A 173 -9.61 17.52 5.86
C LYS A 173 -9.99 17.01 7.23
#